data_23db85b2db203ea67d7170c861a3e7dd
#
_entry.id   23db85b2db203ea67d7170c861a3e7dd
#
_cell.length_a   1.000
_cell.length_b   1.000
_cell.length_c   1.000
_cell.angle_alpha   90.00
_cell.angle_beta   90.00
_cell.angle_gamma   90.00
#
_symmetry.space_group_name_H-M   'P 1'
#
loop_
_entity.id
_entity.type
_entity.pdbx_description
1 polymer ?
#
loop_
_entity_poly.entity_id
_entity_poly.type
_entity_poly.pdbx_seq_one_letter_code
_entity_poly.pdbx_strand_id
1 'polypeptide(L)'
;MGEFARFSVRKIRHPGGRVSHWIVDANSEVHRRSLDVLKRYGPGTQATYAYGLADHLNWAAANGKTPDRVTLDDLLRYMNGLTGAAEDVYGIAWRRADQLPLGPSAANNVATIVKAYYLCVAAKSPQAVHPTLIEGLGATSATVRGRRTAANPLSPRKPARRPRYLSDQVVAALYEPGVLLTARDVMIVTWLHDGGFRVGGLCGLRFSDLHLKRHHPCGQRADPHVHLVSRDDNPNGARAKSRFVSGARLSADGHVVDGVIRAVSPDMVSTFYAYLLDEYHPVQYAVTHEQVLIHTQGTTVGAALTTAGIRKMLRRACGRAAIDVRVTPHSFRHKAAAAFYVASDFNADMVAQEFGWASPEMVTDLYGKSANRHAITFLKQAWEATARPPVDAHLKESGDEW
;
A
#
# COMPACT_ATOMS: atom_id res chain seq x y z
N MET A 1 35.37 5.77 14.94
CA MET A 1 33.92 5.81 14.61
C MET A 1 33.77 6.61 13.31
N GLY A 2 33.55 5.93 12.20
CA GLY A 2 33.75 6.49 10.88
C GLY A 2 32.77 7.59 10.50
N GLU A 3 33.30 8.69 10.06
CA GLU A 3 32.71 9.85 9.40
C GLU A 3 32.10 9.53 8.02
N PHE A 4 31.19 8.56 7.88
CA PHE A 4 30.79 8.13 6.52
C PHE A 4 29.41 8.59 6.05
N ALA A 5 28.65 9.33 6.85
CA ALA A 5 27.39 9.89 6.37
C ALA A 5 27.62 11.27 5.75
N ARG A 6 28.19 11.31 4.52
CA ARG A 6 28.34 12.57 3.77
C ARG A 6 27.00 13.17 3.34
N PHE A 7 25.96 12.32 3.18
CA PHE A 7 24.64 12.75 2.75
C PHE A 7 23.56 12.38 3.76
N SER A 8 22.68 13.31 4.05
CA SER A 8 21.55 13.14 4.96
C SER A 8 20.25 13.66 4.35
N VAL A 9 19.10 13.14 4.86
CA VAL A 9 17.78 13.57 4.41
C VAL A 9 17.24 14.64 5.34
N ARG A 10 16.83 15.77 4.77
CA ARG A 10 16.14 16.87 5.47
C ARG A 10 14.68 16.94 5.06
N LYS A 11 13.80 16.96 6.05
CA LYS A 11 12.36 17.18 5.86
C LYS A 11 12.09 18.67 5.84
N ILE A 12 11.64 19.20 4.71
CA ILE A 12 11.33 20.61 4.50
C ILE A 12 9.82 20.80 4.56
N ARG A 13 9.38 21.70 5.43
CA ARG A 13 7.98 22.13 5.48
C ARG A 13 7.85 23.44 4.73
N HIS A 14 6.99 23.45 3.72
CA HIS A 14 6.70 24.65 2.93
C HIS A 14 5.50 25.42 3.51
N PRO A 15 5.35 26.70 3.18
CA PRO A 15 4.11 27.41 3.40
C PRO A 15 2.93 26.63 2.82
N GLY A 16 1.80 26.59 3.52
CA GLY A 16 0.64 25.78 3.11
C GLY A 16 0.74 24.28 3.52
N GLY A 17 1.69 23.92 4.39
CA GLY A 17 1.75 22.59 5.02
C GLY A 17 2.35 21.48 4.13
N ARG A 18 2.66 21.74 2.87
CA ARG A 18 3.33 20.77 1.99
C ARG A 18 4.68 20.37 2.54
N VAL A 19 5.00 19.07 2.49
CA VAL A 19 6.27 18.50 2.93
C VAL A 19 7.05 17.98 1.74
N SER A 20 8.35 18.29 1.68
CA SER A 20 9.31 17.67 0.77
C SER A 20 10.51 17.10 1.51
N HIS A 21 11.27 16.24 0.85
CA HIS A 21 12.47 15.61 1.40
C HIS A 21 13.65 15.89 0.48
N TRP A 22 14.64 16.57 1.01
CA TRP A 22 15.85 16.94 0.29
C TRP A 22 17.04 16.15 0.82
N ILE A 23 17.98 15.84 -0.05
CA ILE A 23 19.26 15.26 0.36
C ILE A 23 20.28 16.39 0.39
N VAL A 24 20.96 16.51 1.53
CA VAL A 24 22.00 17.50 1.74
C VAL A 24 23.32 16.81 2.10
N ASP A 25 24.42 17.44 1.76
CA ASP A 25 25.77 17.00 2.15
C ASP A 25 26.12 17.44 3.60
N ALA A 26 27.40 17.22 3.98
CA ALA A 26 27.92 17.59 5.31
C ALA A 26 27.90 19.10 5.54
N ASN A 27 27.97 19.92 4.49
CA ASN A 27 27.92 21.39 4.56
C ASN A 27 26.47 21.91 4.53
N SER A 28 25.46 21.03 4.55
CA SER A 28 24.04 21.35 4.37
C SER A 28 23.70 21.89 2.99
N GLU A 29 24.54 21.68 2.00
CA GLU A 29 24.25 22.01 0.60
C GLU A 29 23.34 20.97 -0.03
N VAL A 30 22.36 21.44 -0.81
CA VAL A 30 21.40 20.54 -1.45
C VAL A 30 22.03 19.81 -2.61
N HIS A 31 21.97 18.47 -2.60
CA HIS A 31 22.39 17.65 -3.70
C HIS A 31 21.43 17.76 -4.88
N ARG A 32 21.72 18.69 -5.81
CA ARG A 32 20.82 19.11 -6.88
C ARG A 32 20.34 17.97 -7.77
N ARG A 33 21.24 17.03 -8.14
CA ARG A 33 20.91 15.86 -8.99
C ARG A 33 19.83 14.97 -8.33
N SER A 34 19.91 14.75 -7.02
CA SER A 34 18.89 13.99 -6.30
C SER A 34 17.58 14.74 -6.19
N LEU A 35 17.60 16.06 -6.00
CA LEU A 35 16.40 16.89 -5.95
C LEU A 35 15.62 16.82 -7.27
N ASP A 36 16.31 16.80 -8.41
CA ASP A 36 15.70 16.69 -9.74
C ASP A 36 14.92 15.40 -9.96
N VAL A 37 15.37 14.33 -9.34
CA VAL A 37 14.66 13.06 -9.35
C VAL A 37 13.51 13.06 -8.36
N LEU A 38 13.78 13.47 -7.12
CA LEU A 38 12.81 13.38 -6.02
C LEU A 38 11.59 14.25 -6.23
N LYS A 39 11.72 15.43 -6.87
CA LYS A 39 10.59 16.31 -7.16
C LYS A 39 9.53 15.71 -8.09
N ARG A 40 9.85 14.62 -8.80
CA ARG A 40 8.89 13.89 -9.66
C ARG A 40 7.90 13.04 -8.87
N TYR A 41 8.10 12.88 -7.56
CA TYR A 41 7.33 11.99 -6.71
C TYR A 41 6.55 12.76 -5.65
N GLY A 42 5.37 12.25 -5.31
CA GLY A 42 4.57 12.79 -4.21
C GLY A 42 5.23 12.54 -2.84
N PRO A 43 4.85 13.31 -1.80
CA PRO A 43 5.58 13.39 -0.52
C PRO A 43 5.87 12.04 0.15
N GLY A 44 4.92 11.08 0.13
CA GLY A 44 5.14 9.77 0.75
C GLY A 44 6.16 8.90 0.02
N THR A 45 6.13 8.89 -1.32
CA THR A 45 7.12 8.19 -2.14
C THR A 45 8.46 8.91 -2.08
N GLN A 46 8.44 10.24 -2.11
CA GLN A 46 9.63 11.07 -2.03
C GLN A 46 10.41 10.80 -0.73
N ALA A 47 9.71 10.67 0.42
CA ALA A 47 10.35 10.32 1.68
C ALA A 47 11.12 8.99 1.59
N THR A 48 10.44 7.92 1.13
CA THR A 48 11.06 6.59 1.00
C THR A 48 12.26 6.61 0.04
N TYR A 49 12.12 7.31 -1.07
CA TYR A 49 13.16 7.40 -2.10
C TYR A 49 14.34 8.27 -1.69
N ALA A 50 14.10 9.34 -0.91
CA ALA A 50 15.17 10.17 -0.39
C ALA A 50 16.13 9.38 0.52
N TYR A 51 15.58 8.56 1.43
CA TYR A 51 16.43 7.72 2.29
C TYR A 51 17.19 6.67 1.50
N GLY A 52 16.55 5.98 0.54
CA GLY A 52 17.23 4.99 -0.30
C GLY A 52 18.31 5.61 -1.19
N LEU A 53 18.07 6.81 -1.73
CA LEU A 53 19.05 7.51 -2.55
C LEU A 53 20.19 8.09 -1.72
N ALA A 54 19.93 8.59 -0.49
CA ALA A 54 20.99 9.04 0.41
C ALA A 54 21.91 7.88 0.83
N ASP A 55 21.35 6.69 1.08
CA ASP A 55 22.14 5.48 1.35
C ASP A 55 23.06 5.16 0.16
N HIS A 56 22.53 5.19 -1.08
CA HIS A 56 23.31 4.98 -2.28
C HIS A 56 24.43 6.03 -2.48
N LEU A 57 24.13 7.30 -2.25
CA LEU A 57 25.13 8.38 -2.38
C LEU A 57 26.25 8.23 -1.33
N ASN A 58 25.91 7.80 -0.12
CA ASN A 58 26.90 7.49 0.92
C ASN A 58 27.77 6.31 0.53
N TRP A 59 27.16 5.24 -0.02
CA TRP A 59 27.94 4.12 -0.57
C TRP A 59 28.90 4.58 -1.68
N ALA A 60 28.42 5.35 -2.65
CA ALA A 60 29.25 5.86 -3.73
C ALA A 60 30.42 6.71 -3.20
N ALA A 61 30.14 7.60 -2.25
CA ALA A 61 31.16 8.45 -1.62
C ALA A 61 32.19 7.63 -0.85
N ALA A 62 31.77 6.61 -0.08
CA ALA A 62 32.66 5.73 0.68
C ALA A 62 33.58 4.88 -0.24
N ASN A 63 33.11 4.57 -1.43
CA ASN A 63 33.88 3.79 -2.43
C ASN A 63 34.60 4.66 -3.48
N GLY A 64 34.62 5.99 -3.29
CA GLY A 64 35.28 6.91 -4.24
C GLY A 64 34.65 6.90 -5.65
N LYS A 65 33.38 6.52 -5.76
CA LYS A 65 32.66 6.41 -7.03
C LYS A 65 31.92 7.70 -7.35
N THR A 66 32.14 8.21 -8.54
CA THR A 66 31.36 9.29 -9.14
C THR A 66 30.38 8.70 -10.16
N PRO A 67 29.25 9.36 -10.49
CA PRO A 67 28.26 8.78 -11.40
C PRO A 67 28.79 8.35 -12.77
N ASP A 68 29.81 9.04 -13.28
CA ASP A 68 30.50 8.70 -14.54
C ASP A 68 31.39 7.46 -14.46
N ARG A 69 31.73 7.00 -13.24
CA ARG A 69 32.58 5.83 -13.00
C ARG A 69 31.84 4.62 -12.41
N VAL A 70 30.56 4.78 -12.08
CA VAL A 70 29.74 3.68 -11.56
C VAL A 70 29.36 2.76 -12.73
N THR A 71 29.62 1.46 -12.57
CA THR A 71 29.21 0.41 -13.49
C THR A 71 27.95 -0.32 -13.00
N LEU A 72 27.37 -1.16 -13.86
CA LEU A 72 26.25 -2.02 -13.45
C LEU A 72 26.68 -3.01 -12.35
N ASP A 73 27.90 -3.57 -12.47
CA ASP A 73 28.43 -4.49 -11.45
C ASP A 73 28.64 -3.81 -10.11
N ASP A 74 29.05 -2.55 -10.09
CA ASP A 74 29.13 -1.77 -8.86
C ASP A 74 27.75 -1.64 -8.19
N LEU A 75 26.69 -1.38 -8.98
CA LEU A 75 25.36 -1.29 -8.47
C LEU A 75 24.79 -2.64 -7.98
N LEU A 76 25.13 -3.73 -8.66
CA LEU A 76 24.77 -5.08 -8.22
C LEU A 76 25.46 -5.44 -6.90
N ARG A 77 26.77 -5.11 -6.75
CA ARG A 77 27.47 -5.27 -5.47
C ARG A 77 26.85 -4.43 -4.35
N TYR A 78 26.49 -3.18 -4.65
CA TYR A 78 25.77 -2.33 -3.71
C TYR A 78 24.44 -2.97 -3.26
N MET A 79 23.65 -3.48 -4.19
CA MET A 79 22.38 -4.14 -3.89
C MET A 79 22.56 -5.42 -3.07
N ASN A 80 23.59 -6.21 -3.38
CA ASN A 80 23.94 -7.41 -2.60
C ASN A 80 24.33 -7.05 -1.16
N GLY A 81 25.15 -6.00 -0.98
CA GLY A 81 25.47 -5.48 0.35
C GLY A 81 24.25 -5.02 1.14
N LEU A 82 23.27 -4.37 0.47
CA LEU A 82 22.01 -3.96 1.13
C LEU A 82 21.17 -5.12 1.63
N THR A 83 21.17 -6.25 0.91
CA THR A 83 20.31 -7.41 1.20
C THR A 83 21.01 -8.48 2.03
N GLY A 84 22.31 -8.32 2.31
CA GLY A 84 23.12 -9.33 2.97
C GLY A 84 23.33 -10.58 2.13
N ALA A 85 23.17 -10.50 0.80
CA ALA A 85 23.33 -11.62 -0.11
C ALA A 85 24.79 -11.87 -0.51
N ALA A 86 25.71 -10.96 -0.19
CA ALA A 86 27.12 -11.11 -0.46
C ALA A 86 27.83 -11.65 0.76
N GLU A 87 28.48 -12.79 0.63
CA GLU A 87 29.43 -13.31 1.62
C GLU A 87 30.72 -12.46 1.62
N ASP A 88 31.00 -11.76 0.51
CA ASP A 88 32.21 -10.95 0.27
C ASP A 88 31.85 -9.48 0.02
N VAL A 89 31.37 -8.75 1.01
CA VAL A 89 31.31 -7.29 0.89
C VAL A 89 32.71 -6.71 1.13
N TYR A 90 33.54 -6.77 0.07
CA TYR A 90 34.79 -6.04 0.06
C TYR A 90 34.47 -4.56 -0.13
N GLY A 91 34.74 -3.78 0.88
CA GLY A 91 34.62 -2.35 0.76
C GLY A 91 34.46 -1.66 2.13
N ILE A 92 34.57 -0.34 2.13
CA ILE A 92 34.36 0.49 3.30
C ILE A 92 32.89 0.38 3.70
N ALA A 93 32.63 0.02 4.93
CA ALA A 93 31.28 -0.03 5.45
C ALA A 93 30.66 1.38 5.43
N TRP A 94 29.65 1.60 4.59
CA TRP A 94 28.92 2.87 4.48
C TRP A 94 27.68 2.90 5.38
N ARG A 95 27.35 1.76 6.00
CA ARG A 95 26.22 1.58 6.92
C ARG A 95 26.71 1.26 8.31
N ARG A 96 25.89 1.59 9.29
CA ARG A 96 26.19 1.23 10.68
C ARG A 96 26.12 -0.29 10.85
N ALA A 97 26.98 -0.83 11.68
CA ALA A 97 27.07 -2.28 11.92
C ALA A 97 25.77 -2.89 12.52
N ASP A 98 24.97 -2.08 13.22
CA ASP A 98 23.68 -2.47 13.78
C ASP A 98 22.50 -2.43 12.79
N GLN A 99 22.74 -1.98 11.55
CA GLN A 99 21.70 -1.95 10.52
C GLN A 99 21.47 -3.33 9.92
N LEU A 100 20.22 -3.82 10.10
CA LEU A 100 19.81 -5.09 9.49
C LEU A 100 19.75 -5.00 7.95
N PRO A 101 19.98 -6.12 7.25
CA PRO A 101 19.79 -6.21 5.82
C PRO A 101 18.38 -5.81 5.40
N LEU A 102 18.25 -5.21 4.22
CA LEU A 102 16.95 -4.83 3.70
C LEU A 102 16.18 -6.04 3.19
N GLY A 103 14.92 -6.17 3.60
CA GLY A 103 14.03 -7.13 2.99
C GLY A 103 13.73 -6.80 1.51
N PRO A 104 13.31 -7.80 0.70
CA PRO A 104 13.18 -7.68 -0.76
C PRO A 104 12.34 -6.48 -1.23
N SER A 105 11.32 -6.09 -0.47
CA SER A 105 10.46 -4.95 -0.81
C SER A 105 11.17 -3.61 -0.64
N ALA A 106 11.93 -3.46 0.44
CA ALA A 106 12.69 -2.23 0.70
C ALA A 106 13.85 -2.12 -0.30
N ALA A 107 14.58 -3.20 -0.54
CA ALA A 107 15.62 -3.25 -1.53
C ALA A 107 15.11 -2.92 -2.94
N ASN A 108 13.93 -3.39 -3.33
CA ASN A 108 13.33 -3.01 -4.61
C ASN A 108 12.97 -1.52 -4.72
N ASN A 109 12.60 -0.87 -3.61
CA ASN A 109 12.39 0.58 -3.62
C ASN A 109 13.73 1.30 -3.87
N VAL A 110 14.80 0.84 -3.24
CA VAL A 110 16.15 1.38 -3.48
C VAL A 110 16.57 1.13 -4.94
N ALA A 111 16.44 -0.09 -5.46
CA ALA A 111 16.73 -0.40 -6.86
C ALA A 111 15.96 0.53 -7.83
N THR A 112 14.68 0.82 -7.53
CA THR A 112 13.85 1.70 -8.36
C THR A 112 14.37 3.12 -8.38
N ILE A 113 14.71 3.70 -7.22
CA ILE A 113 15.17 5.09 -7.16
C ILE A 113 16.60 5.24 -7.69
N VAL A 114 17.48 4.27 -7.47
CA VAL A 114 18.84 4.28 -8.01
C VAL A 114 18.81 4.24 -9.54
N LYS A 115 18.01 3.33 -10.14
CA LYS A 115 17.79 3.32 -11.59
C LYS A 115 17.27 4.68 -12.08
N ALA A 116 16.23 5.21 -11.44
CA ALA A 116 15.64 6.51 -11.81
C ALA A 116 16.66 7.66 -11.70
N TYR A 117 17.55 7.61 -10.72
CA TYR A 117 18.59 8.60 -10.52
C TYR A 117 19.56 8.63 -11.71
N TYR A 118 20.15 7.50 -12.08
CA TYR A 118 21.10 7.44 -13.19
C TYR A 118 20.45 7.80 -14.53
N LEU A 119 19.26 7.30 -14.81
CA LEU A 119 18.51 7.67 -16.02
C LEU A 119 18.18 9.16 -16.06
N CYS A 120 17.85 9.79 -14.92
CA CYS A 120 17.59 11.24 -14.87
C CYS A 120 18.86 12.06 -15.07
N VAL A 121 19.99 11.63 -14.49
CA VAL A 121 21.29 12.29 -14.66
C VAL A 121 21.73 12.20 -16.12
N ALA A 122 21.66 11.03 -16.73
CA ALA A 122 22.02 10.82 -18.13
C ALA A 122 21.15 11.64 -19.10
N ALA A 123 19.84 11.73 -18.83
CA ALA A 123 18.93 12.52 -19.66
C ALA A 123 19.25 14.02 -19.65
N LYS A 124 19.87 14.53 -18.57
CA LYS A 124 20.29 15.95 -18.48
C LYS A 124 21.72 16.18 -18.92
N SER A 125 22.59 15.23 -18.70
CA SER A 125 24.03 15.30 -18.97
C SER A 125 24.55 13.90 -19.30
N PRO A 126 24.46 13.47 -20.56
CA PRO A 126 24.84 12.12 -20.97
C PRO A 126 26.26 11.73 -20.56
N GLN A 127 27.20 12.67 -20.64
CA GLN A 127 28.57 12.48 -20.25
C GLN A 127 28.85 12.32 -18.74
N ALA A 128 27.83 12.64 -17.92
CA ALA A 128 27.94 12.54 -16.47
C ALA A 128 27.62 11.14 -15.91
N VAL A 129 27.32 10.16 -16.77
CA VAL A 129 27.04 8.77 -16.41
C VAL A 129 27.75 7.86 -17.41
N HIS A 130 28.28 6.75 -16.91
CA HIS A 130 28.97 5.78 -17.77
C HIS A 130 28.01 5.22 -18.84
N PRO A 131 28.34 5.25 -20.14
CA PRO A 131 27.40 4.83 -21.21
C PRO A 131 26.89 3.40 -21.04
N THR A 132 27.75 2.45 -20.72
CA THR A 132 27.39 1.04 -20.52
C THR A 132 26.43 0.84 -19.34
N LEU A 133 26.47 1.72 -18.33
CA LEU A 133 25.52 1.67 -17.24
C LEU A 133 24.11 1.98 -17.72
N ILE A 134 23.95 2.96 -18.59
CA ILE A 134 22.63 3.33 -19.12
C ILE A 134 22.07 2.23 -20.00
N GLU A 135 22.89 1.62 -20.86
CA GLU A 135 22.53 0.44 -21.64
C GLU A 135 22.08 -0.71 -20.73
N GLY A 136 22.88 -1.06 -19.71
CA GLY A 136 22.58 -2.13 -18.77
C GLY A 136 21.31 -1.87 -17.98
N LEU A 137 21.03 -0.63 -17.55
CA LEU A 137 19.80 -0.26 -16.85
C LEU A 137 18.58 -0.23 -17.78
N GLY A 138 18.76 0.01 -19.08
CA GLY A 138 17.69 0.09 -20.08
C GLY A 138 17.39 -1.22 -20.80
N ALA A 139 18.42 -2.08 -20.98
CA ALA A 139 18.37 -3.22 -21.91
C ALA A 139 17.54 -4.42 -21.43
N THR A 140 17.27 -4.57 -20.14
CA THR A 140 16.54 -5.71 -19.62
C THR A 140 15.04 -5.53 -19.81
N SER A 141 14.49 -6.12 -20.87
CA SER A 141 13.04 -6.32 -21.02
C SER A 141 12.66 -7.72 -20.56
N ALA A 142 11.78 -7.81 -19.57
CA ALA A 142 11.12 -9.07 -19.22
C ALA A 142 9.74 -9.08 -19.86
N THR A 143 9.34 -10.20 -20.43
CA THR A 143 7.96 -10.40 -20.86
C THR A 143 7.16 -10.88 -19.65
N VAL A 144 6.30 -10.02 -19.14
CA VAL A 144 5.34 -10.37 -18.08
C VAL A 144 3.97 -10.39 -18.72
N ARG A 145 3.33 -11.57 -18.77
CA ARG A 145 1.98 -11.78 -19.33
C ARG A 145 1.80 -11.23 -20.75
N GLY A 146 2.75 -11.53 -21.63
CA GLY A 146 2.70 -11.09 -23.03
C GLY A 146 3.00 -9.61 -23.28
N ARG A 147 3.27 -8.81 -22.23
CA ARG A 147 3.72 -7.43 -22.36
C ARG A 147 5.20 -7.32 -22.04
N ARG A 148 5.94 -6.67 -22.94
CA ARG A 148 7.33 -6.30 -22.66
C ARG A 148 7.36 -5.18 -21.63
N THR A 149 7.86 -5.48 -20.43
CA THR A 149 8.15 -4.48 -19.39
C THR A 149 9.65 -4.40 -19.22
N ALA A 150 10.19 -3.19 -19.14
CA ALA A 150 11.58 -3.00 -18.79
C ALA A 150 11.80 -3.51 -17.35
N ALA A 151 12.45 -4.65 -17.19
CA ALA A 151 12.84 -5.15 -15.89
C ALA A 151 13.93 -4.21 -15.31
N ASN A 152 13.90 -4.01 -14.00
CA ASN A 152 15.00 -3.34 -13.33
C ASN A 152 16.05 -4.39 -12.94
N PRO A 153 17.26 -4.40 -13.54
CA PRO A 153 18.29 -5.40 -13.28
C PRO A 153 18.75 -5.39 -11.82
N LEU A 154 18.60 -4.26 -11.14
CA LEU A 154 18.95 -4.09 -9.73
C LEU A 154 17.90 -4.68 -8.77
N SER A 155 16.70 -5.02 -9.26
CA SER A 155 15.62 -5.51 -8.40
C SER A 155 15.91 -6.92 -7.91
N PRO A 156 15.95 -7.17 -6.59
CA PRO A 156 16.10 -8.52 -6.08
C PRO A 156 14.88 -9.38 -6.47
N ARG A 157 15.11 -10.68 -6.68
CA ARG A 157 14.02 -11.62 -6.89
C ARG A 157 13.08 -11.58 -5.69
N LYS A 158 11.82 -11.28 -5.95
CA LYS A 158 10.79 -11.30 -4.91
C LYS A 158 10.17 -12.68 -4.84
N PRO A 159 10.17 -13.34 -3.68
CA PRO A 159 9.31 -14.50 -3.52
C PRO A 159 7.86 -14.05 -3.71
N ALA A 160 7.06 -14.90 -4.38
CA ALA A 160 5.63 -14.62 -4.56
C ALA A 160 4.98 -14.45 -3.17
N ARG A 161 4.62 -13.23 -2.81
CA ARG A 161 3.93 -12.96 -1.55
C ARG A 161 2.48 -13.38 -1.71
N ARG A 162 2.07 -14.37 -0.94
CA ARG A 162 0.66 -14.68 -0.78
C ARG A 162 0.03 -13.65 0.17
N PRO A 163 -1.15 -13.10 -0.16
CA PRO A 163 -1.89 -12.28 0.79
C PRO A 163 -2.11 -13.08 2.08
N ARG A 164 -1.87 -12.47 3.22
CA ARG A 164 -2.27 -13.05 4.51
C ARG A 164 -3.72 -12.69 4.73
N TYR A 165 -4.59 -13.66 4.63
CA TYR A 165 -6.00 -13.50 4.92
C TYR A 165 -6.23 -13.53 6.42
N LEU A 166 -7.12 -12.67 6.91
CA LEU A 166 -7.65 -12.77 8.26
C LEU A 166 -8.70 -13.89 8.27
N SER A 167 -8.57 -14.85 9.20
CA SER A 167 -9.63 -15.81 9.44
C SER A 167 -10.84 -15.13 10.11
N ASP A 168 -12.01 -15.76 10.00
CA ASP A 168 -13.21 -15.27 10.68
C ASP A 168 -13.03 -15.28 12.20
N GLN A 169 -12.32 -16.26 12.73
CA GLN A 169 -11.97 -16.37 14.16
C GLN A 169 -11.14 -15.16 14.64
N VAL A 170 -10.16 -14.72 13.86
CA VAL A 170 -9.37 -13.52 14.19
C VAL A 170 -10.23 -12.26 14.16
N VAL A 171 -11.17 -12.18 13.23
CA VAL A 171 -12.11 -11.06 13.17
C VAL A 171 -13.05 -11.09 14.36
N ALA A 172 -13.65 -12.24 14.67
CA ALA A 172 -14.53 -12.40 15.84
C ALA A 172 -13.82 -12.02 17.14
N ALA A 173 -12.59 -12.49 17.34
CA ALA A 173 -11.80 -12.18 18.53
C ALA A 173 -11.54 -10.67 18.72
N LEU A 174 -11.54 -9.87 17.64
CA LEU A 174 -11.44 -8.41 17.77
C LEU A 174 -12.70 -7.76 18.36
N TYR A 175 -13.88 -8.39 18.15
CA TYR A 175 -15.15 -7.87 18.67
C TYR A 175 -15.51 -8.42 20.06
N GLU A 176 -14.66 -9.26 20.66
CA GLU A 176 -14.88 -9.73 22.03
C GLU A 176 -14.90 -8.54 23.02
N PRO A 177 -15.72 -8.62 24.07
CA PRO A 177 -15.81 -7.57 25.10
C PRO A 177 -14.41 -7.22 25.66
N GLY A 178 -14.14 -5.91 25.77
CA GLY A 178 -12.88 -5.40 26.28
C GLY A 178 -11.73 -5.35 25.27
N VAL A 179 -11.92 -5.77 24.02
CA VAL A 179 -10.90 -5.70 22.95
C VAL A 179 -10.93 -4.36 22.22
N LEU A 180 -12.04 -3.96 21.67
CA LEU A 180 -12.27 -2.60 21.12
C LEU A 180 -12.88 -1.74 22.20
N LEU A 181 -12.12 -0.78 22.73
CA LEU A 181 -12.50 -0.07 23.96
C LEU A 181 -13.43 1.11 23.74
N THR A 182 -13.59 1.57 22.50
CA THR A 182 -14.34 2.80 22.18
C THR A 182 -15.21 2.59 20.96
N ALA A 183 -16.31 3.32 20.85
CA ALA A 183 -17.19 3.29 19.68
C ALA A 183 -16.41 3.65 18.40
N ARG A 184 -15.46 4.58 18.49
CA ARG A 184 -14.53 4.89 17.40
C ARG A 184 -13.72 3.67 16.96
N ASP A 185 -13.19 2.89 17.90
CA ASP A 185 -12.37 1.71 17.57
C ASP A 185 -13.22 0.64 16.89
N VAL A 186 -14.47 0.44 17.36
CA VAL A 186 -15.46 -0.44 16.73
C VAL A 186 -15.78 0.05 15.31
N MET A 187 -16.11 1.33 15.14
CA MET A 187 -16.35 1.92 13.82
C MET A 187 -15.16 1.69 12.88
N ILE A 188 -13.92 1.97 13.31
CA ILE A 188 -12.74 1.80 12.46
C ILE A 188 -12.60 0.35 11.99
N VAL A 189 -12.76 -0.62 12.90
CA VAL A 189 -12.60 -2.04 12.54
C VAL A 189 -13.72 -2.49 11.61
N THR A 190 -14.98 -2.12 11.87
CA THR A 190 -16.13 -2.42 11.01
C THR A 190 -15.93 -1.82 9.61
N TRP A 191 -15.53 -0.56 9.52
CA TRP A 191 -15.29 0.09 8.23
C TRP A 191 -14.11 -0.49 7.44
N LEU A 192 -13.07 -0.93 8.13
CA LEU A 192 -11.98 -1.65 7.49
C LEU A 192 -12.41 -3.04 7.02
N HIS A 193 -13.25 -3.74 7.79
CA HIS A 193 -13.72 -5.09 7.50
C HIS A 193 -14.71 -5.10 6.34
N ASP A 194 -15.81 -4.39 6.46
CA ASP A 194 -16.90 -4.38 5.49
C ASP A 194 -16.54 -3.58 4.23
N GLY A 195 -16.06 -2.36 4.43
CA GLY A 195 -15.72 -1.47 3.34
C GLY A 195 -14.38 -1.78 2.67
N GLY A 196 -13.50 -2.55 3.29
CA GLY A 196 -12.17 -2.84 2.75
C GLY A 196 -11.33 -1.61 2.43
N PHE A 197 -11.51 -0.52 3.17
CA PHE A 197 -10.85 0.75 2.91
C PHE A 197 -9.33 0.65 3.03
N ARG A 198 -8.62 1.40 2.19
CA ARG A 198 -7.23 1.73 2.50
C ARG A 198 -7.23 2.68 3.70
N VAL A 199 -6.33 2.45 4.66
CA VAL A 199 -6.26 3.27 5.88
C VAL A 199 -6.14 4.78 5.61
N GLY A 200 -5.46 5.16 4.53
CA GLY A 200 -5.37 6.57 4.13
C GLY A 200 -6.68 7.13 3.63
N GLY A 201 -7.52 6.34 2.95
CA GLY A 201 -8.86 6.74 2.53
C GLY A 201 -9.78 6.91 3.74
N LEU A 202 -9.79 5.93 4.66
CA LEU A 202 -10.61 6.01 5.88
C LEU A 202 -10.22 7.20 6.77
N CYS A 203 -8.93 7.40 7.03
CA CYS A 203 -8.44 8.56 7.81
C CYS A 203 -8.68 9.91 7.13
N GLY A 204 -8.81 9.93 5.81
CA GLY A 204 -8.99 11.15 5.03
C GLY A 204 -10.43 11.54 4.81
N LEU A 205 -11.41 10.76 5.29
CA LEU A 205 -12.84 11.08 5.16
C LEU A 205 -13.18 12.36 5.89
N ARG A 206 -13.97 13.20 5.22
CA ARG A 206 -14.64 14.38 5.79
C ARG A 206 -16.13 14.11 5.90
N PHE A 207 -16.82 14.86 6.73
CA PHE A 207 -18.29 14.74 6.84
C PHE A 207 -19.00 14.95 5.49
N SER A 208 -18.50 15.87 4.67
CA SER A 208 -19.00 16.12 3.31
C SER A 208 -18.87 14.92 2.35
N ASP A 209 -18.03 13.92 2.68
CA ASP A 209 -17.85 12.70 1.89
C ASP A 209 -18.85 11.59 2.27
N LEU A 210 -19.62 11.76 3.36
CA LEU A 210 -20.50 10.75 3.93
C LEU A 210 -21.92 10.92 3.42
N HIS A 211 -22.36 10.07 2.53
CA HIS A 211 -23.70 10.05 1.96
C HIS A 211 -24.47 8.83 2.51
N LEU A 212 -24.77 8.87 3.81
CA LEU A 212 -25.29 7.72 4.55
C LEU A 212 -26.81 7.55 4.47
N LYS A 213 -27.51 8.44 3.77
CA LYS A 213 -28.95 8.34 3.50
C LYS A 213 -29.19 7.75 2.12
N ARG A 214 -30.27 6.98 1.97
CA ARG A 214 -30.75 6.54 0.65
C ARG A 214 -31.15 7.76 -0.19
N HIS A 215 -30.99 7.66 -1.51
CA HIS A 215 -31.32 8.73 -2.46
C HIS A 215 -30.65 10.06 -2.11
N HIS A 216 -29.35 10.01 -1.75
CA HIS A 216 -28.61 11.22 -1.42
C HIS A 216 -28.57 12.18 -2.63
N PRO A 217 -28.68 13.51 -2.41
CA PRO A 217 -28.71 14.53 -3.48
C PRO A 217 -27.52 14.54 -4.44
N CYS A 218 -26.37 13.91 -4.10
CA CYS A 218 -25.25 13.79 -5.03
C CYS A 218 -25.61 13.03 -6.32
N GLY A 219 -26.71 12.25 -6.32
CA GLY A 219 -27.21 11.53 -7.49
C GLY A 219 -26.35 10.36 -7.97
N GLN A 220 -25.23 10.05 -7.31
CA GLN A 220 -24.28 9.05 -7.78
C GLN A 220 -24.71 7.61 -7.49
N ARG A 221 -25.36 7.36 -6.35
CA ARG A 221 -25.96 6.07 -5.97
C ARG A 221 -27.23 6.27 -5.15
N ALA A 222 -28.17 5.35 -5.29
CA ALA A 222 -29.39 5.35 -4.48
C ALA A 222 -29.14 4.90 -3.05
N ASP A 223 -28.24 3.95 -2.85
CA ASP A 223 -27.93 3.39 -1.54
C ASP A 223 -26.86 4.21 -0.80
N PRO A 224 -26.78 4.07 0.54
CA PRO A 224 -25.76 4.71 1.36
C PRO A 224 -24.34 4.42 0.83
N HIS A 225 -23.53 5.47 0.74
CA HIS A 225 -22.18 5.39 0.19
C HIS A 225 -21.27 6.49 0.74
N VAL A 226 -19.98 6.37 0.46
CA VAL A 226 -18.99 7.40 0.76
C VAL A 226 -18.14 7.70 -0.47
N HIS A 227 -17.64 8.93 -0.54
CA HIS A 227 -16.72 9.37 -1.56
C HIS A 227 -15.29 9.38 -1.04
N LEU A 228 -14.40 8.58 -1.62
CA LEU A 228 -12.98 8.57 -1.28
C LEU A 228 -12.24 9.55 -2.19
N VAL A 229 -12.05 10.75 -1.71
CA VAL A 229 -11.38 11.85 -2.42
C VAL A 229 -9.90 11.94 -1.99
N SER A 230 -9.00 12.11 -2.96
CA SER A 230 -7.59 12.38 -2.66
C SER A 230 -7.41 13.87 -2.39
N ARG A 231 -6.99 14.22 -1.17
CA ARG A 231 -6.76 15.60 -0.74
C ARG A 231 -5.34 15.77 -0.21
N ASP A 232 -4.74 16.91 -0.48
CA ASP A 232 -3.40 17.28 -0.04
C ASP A 232 -3.42 18.12 1.24
N ASP A 233 -4.57 18.67 1.59
CA ASP A 233 -4.83 19.61 2.69
C ASP A 233 -5.40 18.95 3.96
N ASN A 234 -5.44 17.63 4.03
CA ASN A 234 -5.86 16.94 5.23
C ASN A 234 -4.87 17.18 6.38
N PRO A 235 -5.33 17.68 7.56
CA PRO A 235 -4.44 18.05 8.69
C PRO A 235 -3.60 16.86 9.20
N ASN A 236 -4.11 15.63 9.08
CA ASN A 236 -3.38 14.42 9.45
C ASN A 236 -2.46 13.88 8.33
N GLY A 237 -2.40 14.54 7.16
CA GLY A 237 -1.65 14.12 5.99
C GLY A 237 -2.15 12.83 5.34
N ALA A 238 -3.35 12.35 5.72
CA ALA A 238 -3.93 11.14 5.13
C ALA A 238 -4.40 11.43 3.71
N ARG A 239 -4.16 10.46 2.81
CA ARG A 239 -4.55 10.56 1.40
C ARG A 239 -5.22 9.28 0.93
N ALA A 240 -6.33 9.42 0.24
CA ALA A 240 -6.87 8.33 -0.56
C ALA A 240 -5.93 8.08 -1.76
N LYS A 241 -5.50 6.84 -1.94
CA LYS A 241 -4.79 6.43 -3.16
C LYS A 241 -5.83 6.17 -4.27
N SER A 242 -6.51 7.22 -4.70
CA SER A 242 -7.36 7.18 -5.89
C SER A 242 -6.58 7.73 -7.08
N ARG A 243 -6.92 7.30 -8.28
CA ARG A 243 -6.37 7.87 -9.54
C ARG A 243 -7.00 9.20 -9.90
N PHE A 244 -8.02 9.62 -9.16
CA PHE A 244 -8.73 10.85 -9.38
C PHE A 244 -7.98 12.01 -8.75
N VAL A 245 -7.99 13.11 -9.47
CA VAL A 245 -7.24 14.34 -9.18
C VAL A 245 -7.60 14.91 -7.80
N SER A 246 -6.65 15.56 -7.18
CA SER A 246 -6.84 16.31 -5.94
C SER A 246 -7.88 17.42 -6.11
N GLY A 247 -8.81 17.47 -5.17
CA GLY A 247 -9.90 18.44 -5.13
C GLY A 247 -11.25 17.76 -5.31
N ALA A 248 -12.14 17.98 -4.35
CA ALA A 248 -13.51 17.51 -4.47
C ALA A 248 -14.29 18.45 -5.38
N ARG A 249 -14.91 17.90 -6.42
CA ARG A 249 -15.94 18.63 -7.15
C ARG A 249 -17.22 18.57 -6.34
N LEU A 250 -17.85 19.72 -6.16
CA LEU A 250 -19.10 19.85 -5.44
C LEU A 250 -20.25 20.02 -6.43
N SER A 251 -21.43 19.47 -6.10
CA SER A 251 -22.70 19.82 -6.76
C SER A 251 -23.08 21.26 -6.43
N ALA A 252 -24.13 21.78 -7.09
CA ALA A 252 -24.68 23.08 -6.78
C ALA A 252 -25.09 23.23 -5.31
N ASP A 253 -25.52 22.12 -4.68
CA ASP A 253 -25.94 22.05 -3.28
C ASP A 253 -24.79 21.75 -2.31
N GLY A 254 -23.54 21.84 -2.77
CA GLY A 254 -22.36 21.64 -1.92
C GLY A 254 -21.99 20.19 -1.60
N HIS A 255 -22.64 19.20 -2.21
CA HIS A 255 -22.30 17.79 -1.99
C HIS A 255 -21.12 17.33 -2.85
N VAL A 256 -20.25 16.48 -2.28
CA VAL A 256 -19.16 15.87 -3.03
C VAL A 256 -19.71 14.91 -4.08
N VAL A 257 -19.28 15.07 -5.34
CA VAL A 257 -19.70 14.23 -6.48
C VAL A 257 -18.54 13.46 -7.12
N ASP A 258 -17.33 13.66 -6.64
CA ASP A 258 -16.09 13.07 -7.15
C ASP A 258 -15.56 11.93 -6.28
N GLY A 259 -14.46 11.36 -6.72
CA GLY A 259 -13.71 10.35 -5.98
C GLY A 259 -14.13 8.92 -6.34
N VAL A 260 -13.66 7.97 -5.53
CA VAL A 260 -14.06 6.57 -5.64
C VAL A 260 -15.25 6.36 -4.72
N ILE A 261 -16.40 6.03 -5.30
CA ILE A 261 -17.63 5.80 -4.56
C ILE A 261 -17.60 4.38 -3.99
N ARG A 262 -17.88 4.28 -2.68
CA ARG A 262 -17.89 3.01 -1.94
C ARG A 262 -19.21 2.84 -1.22
N ALA A 263 -19.88 1.72 -1.46
CA ALA A 263 -21.06 1.36 -0.67
C ALA A 263 -20.68 1.19 0.81
N VAL A 264 -21.61 1.47 1.69
CA VAL A 264 -21.49 1.24 3.14
C VAL A 264 -22.53 0.22 3.58
N SER A 265 -22.14 -0.67 4.51
CA SER A 265 -23.05 -1.64 5.11
C SER A 265 -23.92 -0.99 6.18
N PRO A 266 -25.04 -1.61 6.56
CA PRO A 266 -25.84 -1.14 7.71
C PRO A 266 -25.00 -1.02 8.99
N ASP A 267 -24.09 -1.95 9.24
CA ASP A 267 -23.20 -1.95 10.41
C ASP A 267 -22.20 -0.78 10.36
N MET A 268 -21.73 -0.41 9.17
CA MET A 268 -20.91 0.79 9.01
C MET A 268 -21.68 2.05 9.37
N VAL A 269 -22.96 2.14 8.99
CA VAL A 269 -23.83 3.28 9.32
C VAL A 269 -24.07 3.33 10.83
N SER A 270 -24.47 2.22 11.45
CA SER A 270 -24.79 2.17 12.89
C SER A 270 -23.58 2.47 13.75
N THR A 271 -22.40 1.90 13.43
CA THR A 271 -21.17 2.16 14.17
C THR A 271 -20.67 3.59 13.99
N PHE A 272 -20.92 4.22 12.84
CA PHE A 272 -20.65 5.65 12.65
C PHE A 272 -21.49 6.51 13.58
N TYR A 273 -22.81 6.27 13.66
CA TYR A 273 -23.68 7.04 14.54
C TYR A 273 -23.38 6.81 16.02
N ALA A 274 -23.06 5.59 16.43
CA ALA A 274 -22.58 5.32 17.78
C ALA A 274 -21.34 6.16 18.12
N TYR A 275 -20.33 6.13 17.25
CA TYR A 275 -19.13 6.96 17.42
C TYR A 275 -19.46 8.46 17.43
N LEU A 276 -20.34 8.92 16.53
CA LEU A 276 -20.72 10.33 16.44
C LEU A 276 -21.39 10.84 17.72
N LEU A 277 -22.32 10.06 18.28
CA LEU A 277 -23.07 10.45 19.46
C LEU A 277 -22.26 10.29 20.75
N ASP A 278 -21.60 9.16 20.92
CA ASP A 278 -20.97 8.80 22.18
C ASP A 278 -19.60 9.46 22.39
N GLU A 279 -18.87 9.74 21.30
CA GLU A 279 -17.48 10.20 21.43
C GLU A 279 -17.15 11.48 20.66
N TYR A 280 -17.69 11.66 19.44
CA TYR A 280 -17.36 12.84 18.64
C TYR A 280 -18.11 14.08 19.16
N HIS A 281 -19.41 13.99 19.31
CA HIS A 281 -20.27 15.12 19.72
C HIS A 281 -19.83 15.74 21.06
N PRO A 282 -19.49 14.97 22.12
CA PRO A 282 -19.01 15.54 23.38
C PRO A 282 -17.75 16.39 23.27
N VAL A 283 -16.94 16.19 22.25
CA VAL A 283 -15.66 16.88 22.05
C VAL A 283 -15.60 17.74 20.78
N GLN A 284 -16.71 17.90 20.07
CA GLN A 284 -16.76 18.63 18.80
C GLN A 284 -16.30 20.10 18.93
N TYR A 285 -16.43 20.69 20.12
CA TYR A 285 -15.96 22.06 20.42
C TYR A 285 -14.45 22.24 20.22
N ALA A 286 -13.68 21.15 20.29
CA ALA A 286 -12.22 21.15 20.10
C ALA A 286 -11.82 20.89 18.63
N VAL A 287 -12.78 20.60 17.74
CA VAL A 287 -12.51 20.26 16.34
C VAL A 287 -12.50 21.50 15.48
N THR A 288 -11.40 21.70 14.73
CA THR A 288 -11.21 22.86 13.84
C THR A 288 -11.14 22.47 12.35
N HIS A 289 -11.59 21.25 12.02
CA HIS A 289 -11.51 20.69 10.68
C HIS A 289 -12.70 19.76 10.41
N GLU A 290 -12.87 19.34 9.17
CA GLU A 290 -14.03 18.53 8.74
C GLU A 290 -13.81 17.01 8.81
N GLN A 291 -12.66 16.53 9.32
CA GLN A 291 -12.38 15.09 9.31
C GLN A 291 -13.21 14.33 10.31
N VAL A 292 -13.72 13.19 9.86
CA VAL A 292 -14.60 12.31 10.62
C VAL A 292 -13.87 11.69 11.81
N LEU A 293 -12.67 11.14 11.60
CA LEU A 293 -11.93 10.45 12.62
C LEU A 293 -11.00 11.41 13.39
N ILE A 294 -11.25 11.54 14.69
CA ILE A 294 -10.51 12.42 15.58
C ILE A 294 -9.97 11.68 16.82
N HIS A 295 -9.08 12.32 17.53
CA HIS A 295 -8.75 11.94 18.90
C HIS A 295 -9.84 12.43 19.84
N THR A 296 -10.48 11.52 20.56
CA THR A 296 -11.58 11.81 21.50
C THR A 296 -11.12 11.91 22.94
N GLN A 297 -9.85 11.60 23.22
CA GLN A 297 -9.27 11.59 24.56
C GLN A 297 -7.81 12.05 24.56
N GLY A 298 -7.31 12.47 25.71
CA GLY A 298 -5.93 12.86 25.93
C GLY A 298 -5.61 14.29 25.49
N THR A 299 -4.34 14.64 25.39
CA THR A 299 -3.86 15.99 25.10
C THR A 299 -4.10 16.48 23.68
N THR A 300 -4.51 15.60 22.78
CA THR A 300 -4.75 15.88 21.36
C THR A 300 -6.23 15.77 20.99
N VAL A 301 -7.15 15.94 21.96
CA VAL A 301 -8.59 15.95 21.71
C VAL A 301 -8.95 16.91 20.58
N GLY A 302 -9.83 16.49 19.68
CA GLY A 302 -10.24 17.23 18.50
C GLY A 302 -9.26 17.18 17.32
N ALA A 303 -8.02 16.74 17.50
CA ALA A 303 -7.09 16.61 16.39
C ALA A 303 -7.44 15.41 15.50
N ALA A 304 -7.23 15.55 14.19
CA ALA A 304 -7.49 14.51 13.22
C ALA A 304 -6.66 13.24 13.48
N LEU A 305 -7.31 12.08 13.51
CA LEU A 305 -6.65 10.79 13.73
C LEU A 305 -5.74 10.43 12.55
N THR A 306 -4.53 9.99 12.85
CA THR A 306 -3.56 9.62 11.81
C THR A 306 -3.63 8.13 11.42
N THR A 307 -3.12 7.80 10.25
CA THR A 307 -2.98 6.39 9.83
C THR A 307 -2.07 5.58 10.76
N ALA A 308 -1.11 6.24 11.43
CA ALA A 308 -0.27 5.63 12.45
C ALA A 308 -1.08 5.36 13.73
N GLY A 309 -2.00 6.26 14.09
CA GLY A 309 -2.94 6.08 15.19
C GLY A 309 -3.79 4.83 15.03
N ILE A 310 -4.41 4.63 13.86
CA ILE A 310 -5.18 3.41 13.56
C ILE A 310 -4.31 2.14 13.68
N ARG A 311 -3.09 2.15 13.12
CA ARG A 311 -2.20 0.98 13.25
C ARG A 311 -1.80 0.69 14.69
N LYS A 312 -1.63 1.74 15.51
CA LYS A 312 -1.33 1.60 16.94
C LYS A 312 -2.54 1.05 17.69
N MET A 313 -3.75 1.53 17.38
CA MET A 313 -5.00 1.02 17.95
C MET A 313 -5.17 -0.47 17.64
N LEU A 314 -5.08 -0.88 16.36
CA LEU A 314 -5.17 -2.30 15.96
C LEU A 314 -4.14 -3.18 16.67
N ARG A 315 -2.90 -2.72 16.80
CA ARG A 315 -1.87 -3.48 17.52
C ARG A 315 -2.23 -3.70 18.99
N ARG A 316 -2.78 -2.68 19.64
CA ARG A 316 -3.25 -2.79 21.03
C ARG A 316 -4.44 -3.71 21.17
N ALA A 317 -5.41 -3.63 20.24
CA ALA A 317 -6.56 -4.52 20.20
C ALA A 317 -6.11 -5.99 20.02
N CYS A 318 -5.21 -6.26 19.08
CA CYS A 318 -4.64 -7.61 18.92
C CYS A 318 -3.93 -8.12 20.19
N GLY A 319 -3.21 -7.24 20.88
CA GLY A 319 -2.58 -7.62 22.16
C GLY A 319 -3.61 -7.98 23.24
N ARG A 320 -4.73 -7.25 23.34
CA ARG A 320 -5.82 -7.58 24.29
C ARG A 320 -6.53 -8.89 23.94
N ALA A 321 -6.70 -9.14 22.65
CA ALA A 321 -7.32 -10.38 22.14
C ALA A 321 -6.36 -11.57 22.04
N ALA A 322 -5.11 -11.45 22.50
CA ALA A 322 -4.07 -12.47 22.37
C ALA A 322 -3.90 -13.01 20.93
N ILE A 323 -4.05 -12.13 19.93
CA ILE A 323 -3.91 -12.49 18.51
C ILE A 323 -2.44 -12.44 18.11
N ASP A 324 -1.84 -13.59 17.83
CA ASP A 324 -0.42 -13.72 17.42
C ASP A 324 -0.16 -13.36 15.96
N VAL A 325 -1.19 -13.40 15.10
CA VAL A 325 -1.03 -13.06 13.69
C VAL A 325 -1.00 -11.56 13.49
N ARG A 326 -0.18 -11.10 12.54
CA ARG A 326 -0.10 -9.68 12.22
C ARG A 326 -1.36 -9.18 11.53
N VAL A 327 -2.20 -8.45 12.25
CA VAL A 327 -3.38 -7.75 11.73
C VAL A 327 -2.99 -6.33 11.30
N THR A 328 -3.41 -5.94 10.12
CA THR A 328 -3.18 -4.60 9.55
C THR A 328 -4.42 -4.12 8.81
N PRO A 329 -4.61 -2.81 8.58
CA PRO A 329 -5.70 -2.33 7.72
C PRO A 329 -5.71 -2.98 6.33
N HIS A 330 -4.53 -3.35 5.82
CA HIS A 330 -4.42 -4.02 4.52
C HIS A 330 -4.89 -5.47 4.55
N SER A 331 -4.77 -6.15 5.69
CA SER A 331 -5.28 -7.51 5.86
C SER A 331 -6.80 -7.56 5.79
N PHE A 332 -7.50 -6.58 6.39
CA PHE A 332 -8.95 -6.43 6.25
C PHE A 332 -9.36 -6.21 4.79
N ARG A 333 -8.65 -5.33 4.10
CA ARG A 333 -8.91 -5.08 2.69
C ARG A 333 -8.72 -6.34 1.82
N HIS A 334 -7.71 -7.17 2.10
CA HIS A 334 -7.54 -8.44 1.42
C HIS A 334 -8.69 -9.40 1.71
N LYS A 335 -9.17 -9.45 2.96
CA LYS A 335 -10.33 -10.26 3.33
C LYS A 335 -11.59 -9.80 2.60
N ALA A 336 -11.92 -8.51 2.65
CA ALA A 336 -13.09 -7.94 1.99
C ALA A 336 -13.04 -8.17 0.47
N ALA A 337 -11.90 -7.95 -0.16
CA ALA A 337 -11.75 -8.15 -1.59
C ALA A 337 -11.82 -9.63 -2.01
N ALA A 338 -11.29 -10.54 -1.19
CA ALA A 338 -11.42 -11.98 -1.44
C ALA A 338 -12.87 -12.45 -1.30
N ALA A 339 -13.58 -11.96 -0.30
CA ALA A 339 -15.00 -12.24 -0.11
C ALA A 339 -15.85 -11.71 -1.29
N PHE A 340 -15.59 -10.47 -1.71
CA PHE A 340 -16.28 -9.88 -2.86
C PHE A 340 -15.93 -10.61 -4.18
N TYR A 341 -14.70 -11.07 -4.35
CA TYR A 341 -14.29 -11.85 -5.51
C TYR A 341 -15.07 -13.16 -5.63
N VAL A 342 -15.28 -13.86 -4.52
CA VAL A 342 -16.14 -15.05 -4.48
C VAL A 342 -17.60 -14.67 -4.73
N ALA A 343 -18.12 -13.66 -4.04
CA ALA A 343 -19.51 -13.22 -4.16
C ALA A 343 -19.88 -12.68 -5.55
N SER A 344 -18.90 -12.17 -6.30
CA SER A 344 -19.06 -11.70 -7.70
C SER A 344 -18.80 -12.79 -8.75
N ASP A 345 -18.85 -14.05 -8.36
CA ASP A 345 -18.54 -15.18 -9.21
C ASP A 345 -17.18 -15.06 -9.92
N PHE A 346 -16.16 -14.72 -9.12
CA PHE A 346 -14.77 -14.56 -9.56
C PHE A 346 -14.55 -13.46 -10.61
N ASN A 347 -15.40 -12.44 -10.64
CA ASN A 347 -15.28 -11.31 -11.56
C ASN A 347 -14.16 -10.35 -11.11
N ALA A 348 -12.98 -10.49 -11.72
CA ALA A 348 -11.81 -9.69 -11.39
C ALA A 348 -11.97 -8.20 -11.76
N ASP A 349 -12.74 -7.89 -12.82
CA ASP A 349 -13.00 -6.51 -13.25
C ASP A 349 -13.84 -5.77 -12.21
N MET A 350 -14.92 -6.39 -11.72
CA MET A 350 -15.73 -5.82 -10.64
C MET A 350 -14.92 -5.57 -9.38
N VAL A 351 -14.06 -6.52 -8.99
CA VAL A 351 -13.18 -6.34 -7.82
C VAL A 351 -12.18 -5.21 -8.05
N ALA A 352 -11.58 -5.12 -9.24
CA ALA A 352 -10.62 -4.06 -9.56
C ALA A 352 -11.29 -2.68 -9.50
N GLN A 353 -12.49 -2.54 -10.05
CA GLN A 353 -13.28 -1.31 -10.00
C GLN A 353 -13.67 -0.95 -8.57
N GLU A 354 -14.31 -1.89 -7.85
CA GLU A 354 -14.81 -1.65 -6.50
C GLU A 354 -13.68 -1.32 -5.53
N PHE A 355 -12.57 -2.04 -5.56
CA PHE A 355 -11.45 -1.78 -4.66
C PHE A 355 -10.40 -0.79 -5.24
N GLY A 356 -10.60 -0.22 -6.42
CA GLY A 356 -9.68 0.75 -7.04
C GLY A 356 -8.27 0.17 -7.23
N TRP A 357 -8.18 -1.03 -7.82
CA TRP A 357 -6.93 -1.58 -8.34
C TRP A 357 -6.65 -1.10 -9.76
N ALA A 358 -5.39 -1.19 -10.14
CA ALA A 358 -4.95 -0.68 -11.44
C ALA A 358 -5.40 -1.56 -12.60
N SER A 359 -5.57 -2.85 -12.36
CA SER A 359 -6.00 -3.81 -13.37
C SER A 359 -6.57 -5.08 -12.74
N PRO A 360 -7.43 -5.82 -13.48
CA PRO A 360 -7.96 -7.12 -13.07
C PRO A 360 -6.89 -8.18 -12.85
N GLU A 361 -5.76 -8.11 -13.57
CA GLU A 361 -4.66 -9.05 -13.41
C GLU A 361 -4.06 -9.00 -12.00
N MET A 362 -4.07 -7.83 -11.36
CA MET A 362 -3.66 -7.71 -9.96
C MET A 362 -4.58 -8.51 -9.03
N VAL A 363 -5.86 -8.60 -9.36
CA VAL A 363 -6.86 -9.37 -8.60
C VAL A 363 -6.60 -10.86 -8.78
N THR A 364 -6.48 -11.32 -10.02
CA THR A 364 -6.22 -12.74 -10.32
C THR A 364 -4.88 -13.21 -9.78
N ASP A 365 -3.85 -12.39 -9.78
CA ASP A 365 -2.55 -12.70 -9.15
C ASP A 365 -2.65 -12.92 -7.65
N LEU A 366 -3.46 -12.11 -6.99
CA LEU A 366 -3.61 -12.14 -5.54
C LEU A 366 -4.61 -13.22 -5.09
N TYR A 367 -5.74 -13.35 -5.79
CA TYR A 367 -6.89 -14.14 -5.34
C TYR A 367 -7.23 -15.32 -6.23
N GLY A 368 -6.70 -15.40 -7.47
CA GLY A 368 -7.00 -16.48 -8.40
C GLY A 368 -6.69 -17.88 -7.86
N LYS A 369 -5.73 -18.00 -6.93
CA LYS A 369 -5.47 -19.26 -6.25
C LYS A 369 -6.54 -19.64 -5.22
N SER A 370 -7.33 -18.71 -4.72
CA SER A 370 -8.48 -19.01 -3.87
C SER A 370 -9.65 -19.59 -4.65
N ALA A 371 -9.75 -19.25 -5.93
CA ALA A 371 -10.71 -19.85 -6.85
C ALA A 371 -10.51 -21.38 -6.98
N ASN A 372 -9.27 -21.88 -6.87
CA ASN A 372 -8.99 -23.31 -6.91
C ASN A 372 -9.67 -24.10 -5.78
N ARG A 373 -10.00 -23.49 -4.64
CA ARG A 373 -10.78 -24.15 -3.60
C ARG A 373 -12.21 -24.48 -4.03
N HIS A 374 -12.76 -23.67 -4.93
CA HIS A 374 -14.08 -23.86 -5.51
C HIS A 374 -14.03 -24.70 -6.79
N ALA A 375 -12.84 -24.88 -7.38
CA ALA A 375 -12.66 -25.67 -8.59
C ALA A 375 -13.18 -27.11 -8.45
N ILE A 376 -13.05 -27.70 -7.28
CA ILE A 376 -13.59 -29.05 -6.98
C ILE A 376 -15.11 -29.09 -7.12
N THR A 377 -15.83 -28.06 -6.70
CA THR A 377 -17.30 -27.98 -6.84
C THR A 377 -17.69 -27.93 -8.31
N PHE A 378 -17.03 -27.05 -9.08
CA PHE A 378 -17.27 -26.95 -10.52
C PHE A 378 -16.83 -28.20 -11.28
N LEU A 379 -15.72 -28.83 -10.89
CA LEU A 379 -15.28 -30.10 -11.46
C LEU A 379 -16.30 -31.21 -11.22
N LYS A 380 -16.87 -31.31 -10.01
CA LYS A 380 -17.93 -32.28 -9.72
C LYS A 380 -19.15 -32.05 -10.58
N GLN A 381 -19.61 -30.79 -10.70
CA GLN A 381 -20.71 -30.44 -11.61
C GLN A 381 -20.40 -30.77 -13.07
N ALA A 382 -19.18 -30.49 -13.53
CA ALA A 382 -18.74 -30.85 -14.88
C ALA A 382 -18.69 -32.37 -15.07
N TRP A 383 -18.24 -33.13 -14.08
CA TRP A 383 -18.23 -34.60 -14.14
C TRP A 383 -19.64 -35.18 -14.13
N GLU A 384 -20.56 -34.61 -13.36
CA GLU A 384 -21.96 -34.98 -13.32
C GLU A 384 -22.67 -34.65 -14.66
N ALA A 385 -22.30 -33.53 -15.28
CA ALA A 385 -22.87 -33.14 -16.59
C ALA A 385 -22.32 -33.95 -17.78
N THR A 386 -21.15 -34.62 -17.61
CA THR A 386 -20.63 -35.52 -18.65
C THR A 386 -21.33 -36.88 -18.56
N ALA A 387 -22.25 -37.13 -19.47
CA ALA A 387 -22.93 -38.44 -19.60
C ALA A 387 -21.95 -39.53 -20.08
N ARG A 388 -21.14 -40.07 -19.15
CA ARG A 388 -20.35 -41.28 -19.38
C ARG A 388 -20.82 -42.39 -18.45
N PRO A 389 -20.76 -43.69 -18.87
CA PRO A 389 -21.13 -44.79 -17.98
C PRO A 389 -20.28 -44.79 -16.71
N PRO A 390 -20.83 -45.25 -15.58
CA PRO A 390 -20.07 -45.43 -14.34
C PRO A 390 -18.86 -46.35 -14.59
N VAL A 391 -17.70 -45.96 -14.06
CA VAL A 391 -16.45 -46.72 -14.19
C VAL A 391 -16.59 -48.09 -13.58
N ASP A 392 -17.45 -48.27 -12.57
CA ASP A 392 -17.74 -49.57 -11.92
C ASP A 392 -18.37 -50.59 -12.88
N ALA A 393 -19.03 -50.15 -13.99
CA ALA A 393 -19.55 -51.08 -14.98
C ALA A 393 -18.43 -51.76 -15.78
N HIS A 394 -17.34 -51.04 -16.04
CA HIS A 394 -16.19 -51.61 -16.76
C HIS A 394 -15.28 -52.43 -15.91
N LEU A 395 -15.22 -52.18 -14.58
CA LEU A 395 -14.38 -52.95 -13.64
C LEU A 395 -15.01 -54.34 -13.33
N LYS A 396 -16.33 -54.49 -13.46
CA LYS A 396 -17.02 -55.77 -13.29
C LYS A 396 -16.88 -56.72 -14.48
N GLU A 397 -16.72 -56.18 -15.68
CA GLU A 397 -16.52 -57.00 -16.88
C GLU A 397 -15.08 -57.48 -17.06
N SER A 398 -14.08 -56.84 -16.43
CA SER A 398 -12.68 -57.25 -16.50
C SER A 398 -12.25 -58.19 -15.37
N GLY A 399 -13.15 -58.53 -14.44
CA GLY A 399 -12.87 -59.36 -13.28
C GLY A 399 -13.06 -60.87 -13.47
N ASP A 400 -13.60 -61.29 -14.60
CA ASP A 400 -13.89 -62.73 -14.84
C ASP A 400 -12.91 -63.43 -15.80
N GLU A 401 -11.75 -62.78 -16.13
CA GLU A 401 -10.73 -63.43 -16.98
C GLU A 401 -9.32 -63.38 -16.38
N TRP A 402 -9.18 -63.77 -15.09
CA TRP A 402 -7.87 -64.13 -14.52
C TRP A 402 -7.97 -65.38 -13.66
#